data_a613e866ac05ac41cc5078a9d80551cb
#
_entry.id   a613e866ac05ac41cc5078a9d80551cb
#
_cell.length_a   1.000
_cell.length_b   1.000
_cell.length_c   1.000
_cell.angle_alpha   90.00
_cell.angle_beta   90.00
_cell.angle_gamma   90.00
#
_symmetry.space_group_name_H-M   'P 1'
#
loop_
_entity.id
_entity.type
_entity.pdbx_description
1 polymer ?
#
loop_
_entity_poly.entity_id
_entity_poly.type
_entity_poly.pdbx_seq_one_letter_code
_entity_poly.pdbx_strand_id
1 'polypeptide(L)'
;MELVKRYVFLIAYMYLIFDTETTGLPKKWNAPITDTDNWPRCVQLAWQLHDNNGKIISDSSCLIKANDFDIPFESEKIHGISTELSKQIGLELDDVLNSFLNDLKKERKIFKDDKLEY
;
A
#
# COMPACT_ATOMS: atom_id res chain seq x y z
N MET A 1 -12.97 -21.82 25.28
CA MET A 1 -11.60 -21.29 25.41
C MET A 1 -10.87 -21.08 24.08
N GLU A 2 -11.15 -21.89 23.09
CA GLU A 2 -10.58 -21.69 21.74
C GLU A 2 -10.93 -20.32 21.17
N LEU A 3 -12.17 -19.87 21.34
CA LEU A 3 -12.60 -18.58 20.86
C LEU A 3 -11.81 -17.45 21.52
N VAL A 4 -11.56 -17.55 22.82
CA VAL A 4 -10.80 -16.55 23.56
C VAL A 4 -9.35 -16.50 23.08
N LYS A 5 -8.74 -17.63 22.85
CA LYS A 5 -7.39 -17.69 22.30
C LYS A 5 -7.29 -17.00 20.94
N ARG A 6 -8.22 -17.30 20.04
CA ARG A 6 -8.26 -16.69 18.73
C ARG A 6 -8.43 -15.19 18.82
N TYR A 7 -9.27 -14.73 19.71
CA TYR A 7 -9.52 -13.33 19.90
C TYR A 7 -8.26 -12.62 20.43
N VAL A 8 -7.54 -13.23 21.36
CA VAL A 8 -6.28 -12.67 21.86
C VAL A 8 -5.25 -12.57 20.75
N PHE A 9 -5.16 -13.56 19.86
CA PHE A 9 -4.26 -13.49 18.72
C PHE A 9 -4.62 -12.36 17.77
N LEU A 10 -5.91 -12.16 17.50
CA LEU A 10 -6.36 -11.05 16.65
C LEU A 10 -6.01 -9.70 17.27
N ILE A 11 -6.10 -9.57 18.59
CA ILE A 11 -5.72 -8.35 19.31
C ILE A 11 -4.20 -8.14 19.27
N ALA A 12 -3.42 -9.21 19.30
CA ALA A 12 -1.97 -9.17 19.28
C ALA A 12 -1.41 -8.91 17.88
N TYR A 13 -2.26 -8.80 16.87
CA TYR A 13 -1.84 -8.58 15.50
C TYR A 13 -1.29 -7.20 15.28
N MET A 14 -0.67 -7.06 14.13
CA MET A 14 -0.10 -5.81 13.68
C MET A 14 -1.16 -4.89 13.10
N TYR A 15 -0.81 -3.63 13.06
CA TYR A 15 -1.57 -2.64 12.32
C TYR A 15 -0.84 -2.32 11.02
N LEU A 16 -1.55 -2.40 9.91
CA LEU A 16 -1.08 -1.90 8.64
C LEU A 16 -1.65 -0.51 8.43
N ILE A 17 -0.78 0.47 8.27
CA ILE A 17 -1.15 1.82 7.88
C ILE A 17 -0.55 2.06 6.51
N PHE A 18 -1.36 2.43 5.55
CA PHE A 18 -0.87 2.73 4.20
C PHE A 18 -1.60 3.93 3.61
N ASP A 19 -0.93 4.57 2.67
CA ASP A 19 -1.48 5.73 1.98
C ASP A 19 -0.99 5.75 0.54
N THR A 20 -1.79 6.35 -0.34
CA THR A 20 -1.45 6.48 -1.75
C THR A 20 -1.60 7.91 -2.19
N GLU A 21 -0.74 8.30 -3.15
CA GLU A 21 -0.95 9.49 -3.96
C GLU A 21 -1.29 9.03 -5.38
N THR A 22 -2.18 9.75 -6.03
CA THR A 22 -2.74 9.33 -7.33
C THR A 22 -2.79 10.48 -8.32
N THR A 23 -3.16 10.14 -9.55
CA THR A 23 -3.37 11.13 -10.62
C THR A 23 -4.71 11.87 -10.52
N GLY A 24 -5.53 11.57 -9.51
CA GLY A 24 -6.81 12.25 -9.32
C GLY A 24 -7.86 11.35 -8.72
N LEU A 25 -9.12 11.63 -9.02
CA LEU A 25 -10.26 10.87 -8.53
C LEU A 25 -10.80 9.97 -9.64
N PRO A 26 -11.54 8.90 -9.28
CA PRO A 26 -12.20 8.09 -10.29
C PRO A 26 -13.29 8.90 -11.01
N LYS A 27 -13.59 8.52 -12.24
CA LYS A 27 -14.68 9.14 -13.01
C LYS A 27 -16.03 8.80 -12.40
N LYS A 28 -16.20 7.56 -11.96
CA LYS A 28 -17.40 7.07 -11.25
C LYS A 28 -16.98 6.23 -10.07
N TRP A 29 -17.55 6.49 -8.91
CA TRP A 29 -17.22 5.76 -7.70
C TRP A 29 -17.76 4.31 -7.68
N ASN A 30 -18.81 4.04 -8.44
CA ASN A 30 -19.45 2.73 -8.49
C ASN A 30 -19.04 1.90 -9.70
N ALA A 31 -18.01 2.31 -10.43
CA ALA A 31 -17.53 1.54 -11.57
C ALA A 31 -16.86 0.24 -11.09
N PRO A 32 -16.90 -0.84 -11.89
CA PRO A 32 -16.18 -2.05 -11.54
C PRO A 32 -14.68 -1.82 -11.49
N ILE A 33 -14.01 -2.57 -10.64
CA ILE A 33 -12.57 -2.47 -10.43
C ILE A 33 -11.79 -2.75 -11.73
N THR A 34 -12.41 -3.52 -12.64
CA THR A 34 -11.81 -3.88 -13.93
C THR A 34 -11.87 -2.77 -14.97
N ASP A 35 -12.62 -1.71 -14.72
CA ASP A 35 -12.68 -0.55 -15.61
C ASP A 35 -11.46 0.34 -15.37
N THR A 36 -10.36 -0.02 -15.99
CA THR A 36 -9.06 0.65 -15.75
C THR A 36 -9.04 2.11 -16.20
N ASP A 37 -9.90 2.49 -17.16
CA ASP A 37 -10.00 3.87 -17.60
C ASP A 37 -10.71 4.77 -16.59
N ASN A 38 -11.48 4.17 -15.71
CA ASN A 38 -12.23 4.91 -14.69
C ASN A 38 -11.36 5.32 -13.50
N TRP A 39 -10.40 4.48 -13.12
CA TRP A 39 -9.66 4.64 -11.88
C TRP A 39 -8.36 5.42 -12.09
N PRO A 40 -7.99 6.30 -11.14
CA PRO A 40 -6.72 7.01 -11.25
C PRO A 40 -5.53 6.06 -11.13
N ARG A 41 -4.39 6.53 -11.60
CA ARG A 41 -3.14 5.79 -11.51
C ARG A 41 -2.45 6.12 -10.19
N CYS A 42 -1.84 5.13 -9.58
CA CYS A 42 -1.08 5.29 -8.35
C CYS A 42 0.28 5.93 -8.67
N VAL A 43 0.66 6.94 -7.92
CA VAL A 43 1.91 7.69 -8.09
C VAL A 43 2.88 7.43 -6.94
N GLN A 44 2.35 7.16 -5.77
CA GLN A 44 3.15 6.83 -4.58
C GLN A 44 2.37 5.86 -3.72
N LEU A 45 3.09 4.89 -3.17
CA LEU A 45 2.56 3.98 -2.16
C LEU A 45 3.49 4.01 -0.96
N ALA A 46 2.95 4.31 0.19
CA ALA A 46 3.67 4.29 1.46
C ALA A 46 2.96 3.38 2.44
N TRP A 47 3.71 2.67 3.25
CA TRP A 47 3.13 1.80 4.28
C TRP A 47 4.02 1.68 5.49
N GLN A 48 3.38 1.40 6.63
CA GLN A 48 4.04 1.06 7.87
C GLN A 48 3.32 -0.12 8.49
N LEU A 49 4.07 -1.05 9.01
CA LEU A 49 3.58 -2.12 9.85
C LEU A 49 3.98 -1.83 11.29
N HIS A 50 3.01 -1.87 12.17
CA HIS A 50 3.20 -1.64 13.60
C HIS A 50 2.78 -2.88 14.38
N ASP A 51 3.50 -3.21 15.44
CA ASP A 51 3.04 -4.23 16.36
C ASP A 51 1.88 -3.70 17.21
N ASN A 52 1.31 -4.55 18.04
CA ASN A 52 0.18 -4.16 18.87
C ASN A 52 0.53 -3.14 19.96
N ASN A 53 1.78 -2.83 20.17
CA ASN A 53 2.26 -1.79 21.08
C ASN A 53 2.60 -0.48 20.34
N GLY A 54 2.40 -0.45 19.03
CA GLY A 54 2.67 0.73 18.23
C GLY A 54 4.12 0.86 17.77
N LYS A 55 4.93 -0.16 17.94
CA LYS A 55 6.31 -0.17 17.46
C LYS A 55 6.33 -0.42 15.95
N ILE A 56 7.10 0.38 15.21
CA ILE A 56 7.26 0.20 13.76
C ILE A 56 8.11 -1.03 13.49
N ILE A 57 7.54 -1.98 12.74
CA ILE A 57 8.22 -3.20 12.31
C ILE A 57 8.77 -3.02 10.90
N SER A 58 8.01 -2.37 10.03
CA SER A 58 8.38 -2.13 8.63
C SER A 58 7.89 -0.77 8.21
N ASP A 59 8.68 -0.07 7.40
CA ASP A 59 8.39 1.28 6.95
C ASP A 59 8.93 1.45 5.53
N SER A 60 8.08 1.92 4.62
CA SER A 60 8.45 2.07 3.22
C SER A 60 7.65 3.16 2.55
N SER A 61 8.28 3.84 1.60
CA SER A 61 7.63 4.85 0.77
C SER A 61 8.25 4.80 -0.62
N CYS A 62 7.43 4.57 -1.64
CA CYS A 62 7.90 4.36 -2.99
C CYS A 62 7.16 5.25 -3.98
N LEU A 63 7.90 6.02 -4.77
CA LEU A 63 7.34 6.66 -5.96
C LEU A 63 7.19 5.61 -7.05
N ILE A 64 6.11 5.71 -7.80
CA ILE A 64 5.79 4.79 -8.89
C ILE A 64 6.02 5.49 -10.21
N LYS A 65 6.72 4.81 -11.10
CA LYS A 65 7.11 5.35 -12.39
C LYS A 65 5.91 5.55 -13.31
N ALA A 66 5.75 6.75 -13.83
CA ALA A 66 4.69 7.10 -14.78
C ALA A 66 5.11 6.66 -16.19
N ASN A 67 4.94 5.37 -16.51
CA ASN A 67 5.41 4.81 -17.78
C ASN A 67 4.55 5.20 -18.98
N ASP A 68 3.25 5.16 -18.82
CA ASP A 68 2.30 5.31 -19.93
C ASP A 68 1.23 6.36 -19.60
N PHE A 69 1.52 7.27 -18.68
CA PHE A 69 0.61 8.32 -18.29
C PHE A 69 1.39 9.54 -17.80
N ASP A 70 0.70 10.68 -17.81
CA ASP A 70 1.23 11.90 -17.21
C ASP A 70 0.50 12.20 -15.91
N ILE A 71 1.20 12.82 -14.98
CA ILE A 71 0.62 13.28 -13.72
C ILE A 71 0.03 14.67 -13.97
N PRO A 72 -1.30 14.85 -13.80
CA PRO A 72 -1.92 16.14 -14.01
C PRO A 72 -1.36 17.19 -13.04
N PHE A 73 -1.26 18.42 -13.53
CA PHE A 73 -0.73 19.53 -12.73
C PHE A 73 -1.53 19.73 -11.43
N GLU A 74 -2.84 19.55 -11.49
CA GLU A 74 -3.70 19.68 -10.31
C GLU A 74 -3.35 18.64 -9.22
N SER A 75 -2.98 17.44 -9.63
CA SER A 75 -2.53 16.41 -8.70
C SER A 75 -1.14 16.71 -8.16
N GLU A 76 -0.23 17.14 -9.02
CA GLU A 76 1.11 17.55 -8.61
C GLU A 76 1.08 18.66 -7.56
N LYS A 77 0.16 19.64 -7.70
CA LYS A 77 0.01 20.69 -6.71
C LYS A 77 -0.35 20.16 -5.32
N ILE A 78 -1.00 19.02 -5.24
CA ILE A 78 -1.42 18.41 -3.98
C ILE A 78 -0.27 17.62 -3.35
N HIS A 79 0.34 16.73 -4.12
CA HIS A 79 1.33 15.78 -3.56
C HIS A 79 2.79 16.12 -3.91
N GLY A 80 3.02 17.06 -4.82
CA GLY A 80 4.37 17.52 -5.14
C GLY A 80 5.17 16.59 -6.06
N ILE A 81 4.53 15.58 -6.66
CA ILE A 81 5.22 14.61 -7.51
C ILE A 81 4.95 14.96 -8.96
N SER A 82 5.98 15.41 -9.67
CA SER A 82 5.88 15.71 -11.10
C SER A 82 6.03 14.44 -11.94
N THR A 83 5.59 14.50 -13.18
CA THR A 83 5.82 13.44 -14.15
C THR A 83 7.32 13.16 -14.32
N GLU A 84 8.11 14.21 -14.41
CA GLU A 84 9.58 14.10 -14.56
C GLU A 84 10.22 13.42 -13.36
N LEU A 85 9.86 13.82 -12.16
CA LEU A 85 10.38 13.19 -10.95
C LEU A 85 9.99 11.72 -10.88
N SER A 86 8.74 11.43 -11.16
CA SER A 86 8.23 10.07 -11.19
C SER A 86 9.03 9.19 -12.17
N LYS A 87 9.31 9.69 -13.36
CA LYS A 87 10.09 8.96 -14.37
C LYS A 87 11.55 8.81 -13.98
N GLN A 88 12.10 9.78 -13.28
CA GLN A 88 13.52 9.79 -12.91
C GLN A 88 13.84 8.83 -11.76
N ILE A 89 13.02 8.81 -10.72
CA ILE A 89 13.31 8.05 -9.50
C ILE A 89 12.22 7.06 -9.13
N GLY A 90 11.12 7.01 -9.85
CA GLY A 90 10.03 6.06 -9.59
C GLY A 90 10.42 4.63 -9.91
N LEU A 91 9.84 3.71 -9.18
CA LEU A 91 9.98 2.27 -9.37
C LEU A 91 8.82 1.73 -10.19
N GLU A 92 9.02 0.59 -10.82
CA GLU A 92 7.93 -0.08 -11.52
C GLU A 92 6.82 -0.47 -10.53
N LEU A 93 5.57 -0.29 -10.92
CA LEU A 93 4.43 -0.60 -10.07
C LEU A 93 4.47 -2.04 -9.55
N ASP A 94 4.80 -2.99 -10.44
CA ASP A 94 4.86 -4.41 -10.07
C ASP A 94 5.89 -4.66 -8.97
N ASP A 95 7.04 -3.99 -9.05
CA ASP A 95 8.09 -4.12 -8.04
C ASP A 95 7.65 -3.54 -6.70
N VAL A 96 6.97 -2.40 -6.73
CA VAL A 96 6.43 -1.77 -5.50
C VAL A 96 5.38 -2.67 -4.85
N LEU A 97 4.46 -3.20 -5.64
CA LEU A 97 3.42 -4.09 -5.14
C LEU A 97 4.01 -5.40 -4.59
N ASN A 98 5.02 -5.95 -5.24
CA ASN A 98 5.71 -7.14 -4.75
C ASN A 98 6.42 -6.87 -3.42
N SER A 99 7.07 -5.73 -3.29
CA SER A 99 7.69 -5.29 -2.04
C SER A 99 6.67 -5.19 -0.90
N PHE A 100 5.55 -4.56 -1.18
CA PHE A 100 4.45 -4.40 -0.24
C PHE A 100 3.93 -5.77 0.22
N LEU A 101 3.63 -6.65 -0.73
CA LEU A 101 3.14 -7.99 -0.44
C LEU A 101 4.18 -8.84 0.30
N ASN A 102 5.44 -8.70 -0.04
CA ASN A 102 6.51 -9.43 0.66
C ASN A 102 6.62 -9.02 2.12
N ASP A 103 6.51 -7.74 2.42
CA ASP A 103 6.49 -7.26 3.80
C ASP A 103 5.31 -7.85 4.57
N LEU A 104 4.12 -7.86 3.99
CA LEU A 104 2.92 -8.43 4.61
C LEU A 104 3.06 -9.94 4.83
N LYS A 105 3.57 -10.67 3.84
CA LYS A 105 3.75 -12.12 3.93
C LYS A 105 4.80 -12.51 4.96
N LYS A 106 5.86 -11.75 5.05
CA LYS A 106 6.96 -11.98 5.97
C LYS A 106 6.46 -11.94 7.42
N GLU A 107 5.69 -10.92 7.76
CA GLU A 107 5.12 -10.77 9.09
C GLU A 107 4.02 -11.81 9.35
N ARG A 108 3.22 -12.12 8.36
CA ARG A 108 2.23 -13.18 8.45
C ARG A 108 2.87 -14.53 8.73
N LYS A 109 4.03 -14.81 8.15
CA LYS A 109 4.77 -16.04 8.39
C LYS A 109 5.22 -16.14 9.85
N ILE A 110 5.69 -15.05 10.43
CA ILE A 110 6.08 -15.01 11.85
C ILE A 110 4.90 -15.42 12.73
N PHE A 111 3.74 -14.83 12.52
CA PHE A 111 2.54 -15.18 13.28
C PHE A 111 2.12 -16.64 13.06
N LYS A 112 2.24 -17.14 11.85
CA LYS A 112 1.91 -18.52 11.54
C LYS A 112 2.85 -19.50 12.27
N ASP A 113 4.14 -19.18 12.35
CA ASP A 113 5.12 -19.96 13.09
C ASP A 113 4.79 -19.98 14.59
N ASP A 114 4.17 -18.93 15.10
CA ASP A 114 3.65 -18.88 16.47
C ASP A 114 2.29 -19.57 16.61
N LYS A 115 1.86 -20.34 15.62
CA LYS A 115 0.62 -21.12 15.59
C LYS A 115 -0.63 -20.25 15.50
N LEU A 116 -0.52 -19.09 14.91
CA LEU A 116 -1.69 -18.28 14.54
C LEU A 116 -2.23 -18.78 13.23
N GLU A 117 -3.49 -19.15 13.21
CA GLU A 117 -4.18 -19.59 12.00
C GLU A 117 -5.06 -18.47 11.46
N TYR A 118 -5.13 -18.42 10.15
CA TYR A 118 -5.93 -17.45 9.43
C TYR A 118 -7.15 -18.09 8.84
#